data_1bb8eea8fe26f28967da787c312043ff
#
_entry.id   1bb8eea8fe26f28967da787c312043ff
#
_cell.length_a   1.000
_cell.length_b   1.000
_cell.length_c   1.000
_cell.angle_alpha   90.00
_cell.angle_beta   90.00
_cell.angle_gamma   90.00
#
_symmetry.space_group_name_H-M   'P 1'
#
loop_
_entity.id
_entity.type
_entity.pdbx_description
1 polymer ?
#
loop_
_entity_poly.entity_id
_entity_poly.type
_entity_poly.pdbx_seq_one_letter_code
_entity_poly.pdbx_strand_id
1 'polypeptide(L)'
;MPSNLQDPNELQLLAGQLKVLAEPKRLQIINLLMQGVQCNCELGDALQMAPNLISHHLSVLRQSGLVQIERDALDSRWVYYSINLGALDKLNVCFGAFFDPARIQARRPSCGPQNLIPAADLAVLEE
;
A
#
# COMPACT_ATOMS: atom_id res chain seq x y z
N MET A 1 -2.31 -16.45 8.52
CA MET A 1 -0.95 -16.57 9.03
C MET A 1 0.02 -15.86 8.13
N PRO A 2 0.77 -14.94 8.65
CA PRO A 2 1.83 -14.38 7.84
C PRO A 2 2.82 -15.49 7.52
N SER A 3 3.11 -15.64 6.28
CA SER A 3 4.09 -16.59 5.83
C SER A 3 5.49 -16.07 6.14
N ASN A 4 6.46 -16.79 5.72
CA ASN A 4 7.85 -16.47 5.99
C ASN A 4 8.22 -15.10 5.41
N LEU A 5 8.40 -14.11 6.28
CA LEU A 5 8.75 -12.75 5.88
C LEU A 5 10.15 -12.63 5.28
N GLN A 6 10.95 -13.71 5.35
CA GLN A 6 12.26 -13.76 4.73
C GLN A 6 12.22 -14.38 3.33
N ASP A 7 11.07 -14.89 2.93
CA ASP A 7 10.90 -15.46 1.60
C ASP A 7 10.98 -14.32 0.56
N PRO A 8 11.92 -14.41 -0.42
CA PRO A 8 12.03 -13.39 -1.46
C PRO A 8 10.72 -13.13 -2.22
N ASN A 9 9.91 -14.16 -2.43
CA ASN A 9 8.63 -14.00 -3.13
C ASN A 9 7.66 -13.15 -2.32
N GLU A 10 7.61 -13.35 -1.01
CA GLU A 10 6.76 -12.55 -0.12
C GLU A 10 7.20 -11.09 -0.11
N LEU A 11 8.51 -10.85 -0.08
CA LEU A 11 9.04 -9.50 -0.12
C LEU A 11 8.76 -8.82 -1.45
N GLN A 12 8.83 -9.55 -2.57
CA GLN A 12 8.49 -9.01 -3.88
C GLN A 12 7.02 -8.62 -3.96
N LEU A 13 6.14 -9.46 -3.41
CA LEU A 13 4.70 -9.15 -3.39
C LEU A 13 4.42 -7.89 -2.57
N LEU A 14 5.04 -7.80 -1.40
CA LEU A 14 4.89 -6.61 -0.55
C LEU A 14 5.43 -5.36 -1.26
N ALA A 15 6.61 -5.46 -1.85
CA ALA A 15 7.22 -4.35 -2.59
C ALA A 15 6.33 -3.90 -3.75
N GLY A 16 5.72 -4.85 -4.46
CA GLY A 16 4.80 -4.55 -5.54
C GLY A 16 3.58 -3.76 -5.07
N GLN A 17 3.02 -4.16 -3.94
CA GLN A 17 1.89 -3.45 -3.35
C GLN A 17 2.29 -2.04 -2.90
N LEU A 18 3.43 -1.91 -2.26
CA LEU A 18 3.93 -0.61 -1.82
C LEU A 18 4.20 0.30 -3.01
N LYS A 19 4.73 -0.23 -4.10
CA LYS A 19 4.98 0.53 -5.31
C LYS A 19 3.68 1.10 -5.90
N VAL A 20 2.63 0.28 -5.94
CA VAL A 20 1.32 0.73 -6.41
C VAL A 20 0.80 1.88 -5.55
N LEU A 21 0.97 1.76 -4.23
CA LEU A 21 0.46 2.75 -3.28
C LEU A 21 1.37 3.98 -3.11
N ALA A 22 2.58 3.95 -3.65
CA ALA A 22 3.52 5.06 -3.49
C ALA A 22 3.23 6.26 -4.40
N GLU A 23 2.09 6.27 -5.08
CA GLU A 23 1.66 7.35 -5.96
C GLU A 23 0.56 8.13 -5.24
N PRO A 24 0.74 9.47 -4.98
CA PRO A 24 -0.25 10.23 -4.23
C PRO A 24 -1.65 10.19 -4.80
N LYS A 25 -1.79 10.21 -6.13
CA LYS A 25 -3.11 10.17 -6.76
C LYS A 25 -3.84 8.86 -6.46
N ARG A 26 -3.10 7.75 -6.43
CA ARG A 26 -3.71 6.46 -6.09
C ARG A 26 -4.12 6.39 -4.62
N LEU A 27 -3.32 6.98 -3.72
CA LEU A 27 -3.72 7.07 -2.32
C LEU A 27 -4.98 7.93 -2.14
N GLN A 28 -5.11 9.00 -2.93
CA GLN A 28 -6.32 9.82 -2.90
C GLN A 28 -7.55 9.03 -3.36
N ILE A 29 -7.39 8.20 -4.38
CA ILE A 29 -8.46 7.31 -4.85
C ILE A 29 -8.85 6.33 -3.74
N ILE A 30 -7.88 5.67 -3.14
CA ILE A 30 -8.12 4.74 -2.03
C ILE A 30 -8.87 5.45 -0.90
N ASN A 31 -8.45 6.67 -0.56
CA ASN A 31 -9.09 7.44 0.50
C ASN A 31 -10.57 7.69 0.21
N LEU A 32 -10.89 8.04 -1.04
CA LEU A 32 -12.29 8.24 -1.43
C LEU A 32 -13.07 6.93 -1.40
N LEU A 33 -12.47 5.84 -1.88
CA LEU A 33 -13.13 4.54 -1.89
C LEU A 33 -13.33 3.99 -0.48
N MET A 34 -12.50 4.37 0.47
CA MET A 34 -12.72 4.02 1.88
C MET A 34 -14.01 4.64 2.42
N GLN A 35 -14.52 5.67 1.78
CA GLN A 35 -15.77 6.32 2.16
C GLN A 35 -16.98 5.67 1.48
N GLY A 36 -16.76 4.74 0.57
CA GLY A 36 -17.83 4.01 -0.08
C GLY A 36 -17.58 3.77 -1.56
N VAL A 37 -18.48 3.02 -2.16
CA VAL A 37 -18.44 2.67 -3.58
C VAL A 37 -18.67 3.93 -4.43
N GLN A 38 -17.86 4.14 -5.46
CA GLN A 38 -17.98 5.32 -6.31
C GLN A 38 -17.82 4.94 -7.79
N CYS A 39 -18.44 5.73 -8.66
CA CYS A 39 -18.26 5.59 -10.09
C CYS A 39 -17.04 6.41 -10.54
N ASN A 40 -16.58 6.13 -11.79
CA ASN A 40 -15.42 6.81 -12.36
C ASN A 40 -15.59 8.33 -12.41
N CYS A 41 -16.78 8.80 -12.79
CA CYS A 41 -17.04 10.25 -12.90
C CYS A 41 -16.97 10.95 -11.54
N GLU A 42 -17.48 10.30 -10.48
CA GLU A 42 -17.41 10.88 -9.14
C GLU A 42 -15.96 11.03 -8.67
N LEU A 43 -15.14 10.01 -8.95
CA LEU A 43 -13.72 10.03 -8.60
C LEU A 43 -12.98 11.12 -9.37
N GLY A 44 -13.27 11.23 -10.68
CA GLY A 44 -12.64 12.24 -11.51
C GLY A 44 -12.99 13.65 -11.06
N ASP A 45 -14.26 13.88 -10.75
CA ASP A 45 -14.73 15.20 -10.29
C ASP A 45 -14.13 15.56 -8.93
N ALA A 46 -14.13 14.60 -8.00
CA ALA A 46 -13.59 14.82 -6.66
C ALA A 46 -12.10 15.13 -6.66
N LEU A 47 -11.36 14.51 -7.56
CA LEU A 47 -9.90 14.65 -7.63
C LEU A 47 -9.44 15.61 -8.72
N GLN A 48 -10.38 16.14 -9.49
CA GLN A 48 -10.10 17.06 -10.61
C GLN A 48 -9.07 16.44 -11.57
N MET A 49 -9.29 15.16 -11.92
CA MET A 49 -8.45 14.44 -12.85
C MET A 49 -9.20 14.16 -14.15
N ALA A 50 -8.46 14.21 -15.27
CA ALA A 50 -9.00 13.83 -16.56
C ALA A 50 -9.45 12.37 -16.55
N PRO A 51 -10.51 12.01 -17.32
CA PRO A 51 -11.03 10.65 -17.31
C PRO A 51 -10.01 9.57 -17.66
N ASN A 52 -9.11 9.83 -18.61
CA ASN A 52 -8.09 8.84 -18.98
C ASN A 52 -7.06 8.63 -17.88
N LEU A 53 -6.73 9.68 -17.12
CA LEU A 53 -5.80 9.56 -16.00
C LEU A 53 -6.41 8.78 -14.85
N ILE A 54 -7.66 9.09 -14.49
CA ILE A 54 -8.34 8.36 -13.42
C ILE A 54 -8.50 6.88 -13.80
N SER A 55 -8.84 6.61 -15.07
CA SER A 55 -8.96 5.23 -15.56
C SER A 55 -7.63 4.48 -15.48
N HIS A 56 -6.53 5.15 -15.77
CA HIS A 56 -5.20 4.54 -15.66
C HIS A 56 -4.90 4.13 -14.20
N HIS A 57 -5.10 5.05 -13.27
CA HIS A 57 -4.84 4.76 -11.86
C HIS A 57 -5.75 3.66 -11.33
N LEU A 58 -7.03 3.68 -11.71
CA LEU A 58 -7.97 2.63 -11.31
C LEU A 58 -7.57 1.27 -11.89
N SER A 59 -7.06 1.25 -13.12
CA SER A 59 -6.58 0.01 -13.74
C SER A 59 -5.40 -0.57 -12.96
N VAL A 60 -4.44 0.27 -12.58
CA VAL A 60 -3.29 -0.16 -11.77
C VAL A 60 -3.76 -0.74 -10.43
N LEU A 61 -4.69 -0.05 -9.76
CA LEU A 61 -5.22 -0.50 -8.47
C LEU A 61 -6.01 -1.80 -8.59
N ARG A 62 -6.74 -1.98 -9.69
CA ARG A 62 -7.46 -3.23 -9.93
C ARG A 62 -6.49 -4.39 -10.18
N GLN A 63 -5.44 -4.16 -10.97
CA GLN A 63 -4.43 -5.19 -11.23
C GLN A 63 -3.71 -5.62 -9.96
N SER A 64 -3.57 -4.72 -8.99
CA SER A 64 -2.97 -5.04 -7.70
C SER A 64 -3.90 -5.86 -6.80
N GLY A 65 -5.19 -5.91 -7.14
CA GLY A 65 -6.20 -6.60 -6.35
C GLY A 65 -6.84 -5.77 -5.26
N LEU A 66 -6.36 -4.55 -5.00
CA LEU A 66 -6.89 -3.71 -3.92
C LEU A 66 -8.24 -3.10 -4.23
N VAL A 67 -8.53 -2.90 -5.51
CA VAL A 67 -9.79 -2.30 -5.97
C VAL A 67 -10.50 -3.29 -6.87
N GLN A 68 -11.80 -3.37 -6.72
CA GLN A 68 -12.66 -4.22 -7.54
C GLN A 68 -13.77 -3.39 -8.16
N ILE A 69 -14.41 -3.94 -9.19
CA ILE A 69 -15.52 -3.28 -9.84
C ILE A 69 -16.81 -4.09 -9.65
N GLU A 70 -17.91 -3.35 -9.65
CA GLU A 70 -19.24 -3.92 -9.69
C GLU A 70 -20.02 -3.19 -10.78
N ARG A 71 -20.81 -3.94 -11.53
CA ARG A 71 -21.69 -3.34 -12.54
C ARG A 71 -23.09 -3.25 -11.98
N ASP A 72 -23.80 -2.19 -12.37
CA ASP A 72 -25.18 -2.02 -11.97
C ASP A 72 -26.02 -3.17 -12.53
N ALA A 73 -26.89 -3.73 -11.69
CA ALA A 73 -27.71 -4.87 -12.07
C ALA A 73 -28.74 -4.55 -13.15
N LEU A 74 -29.20 -3.30 -13.19
CA LEU A 74 -30.22 -2.85 -14.14
C LEU A 74 -29.63 -2.24 -15.40
N ASP A 75 -28.46 -1.59 -15.28
CA ASP A 75 -27.79 -0.95 -16.40
C ASP A 75 -26.28 -1.20 -16.31
N SER A 76 -25.81 -2.19 -17.04
CA SER A 76 -24.42 -2.64 -17.00
C SER A 76 -23.42 -1.60 -17.53
N ARG A 77 -23.89 -0.50 -18.10
CA ARG A 77 -23.02 0.61 -18.49
C ARG A 77 -22.47 1.35 -17.27
N TRP A 78 -23.15 1.29 -16.14
CA TRP A 78 -22.71 1.88 -14.89
C TRP A 78 -21.77 0.93 -14.16
N VAL A 79 -20.55 1.40 -13.92
CA VAL A 79 -19.50 0.64 -13.23
C VAL A 79 -19.11 1.39 -11.97
N TYR A 80 -19.06 0.66 -10.88
CA TYR A 80 -18.70 1.21 -9.58
C TYR A 80 -17.42 0.55 -9.08
N TYR A 81 -16.62 1.33 -8.36
CA TYR A 81 -15.36 0.88 -7.79
C TYR A 81 -15.47 0.80 -6.28
N SER A 82 -14.87 -0.21 -5.71
CA SER A 82 -14.86 -0.41 -4.26
C SER A 82 -13.55 -1.05 -3.81
N ILE A 83 -13.26 -0.93 -2.53
CA ILE A 83 -12.10 -1.59 -1.95
C ILE A 83 -12.39 -3.08 -1.82
N ASN A 84 -11.43 -3.90 -2.21
CA ASN A 84 -11.46 -5.34 -1.94
C ASN A 84 -11.02 -5.55 -0.49
N LEU A 85 -11.98 -5.85 0.37
CA LEU A 85 -11.73 -5.96 1.80
C LEU A 85 -10.70 -7.04 2.11
N GLY A 86 -10.82 -8.20 1.46
CA GLY A 86 -9.87 -9.30 1.69
C GLY A 86 -8.44 -8.93 1.34
N ALA A 87 -8.26 -8.23 0.22
CA ALA A 87 -6.95 -7.77 -0.22
C ALA A 87 -6.38 -6.71 0.74
N LEU A 88 -7.23 -5.81 1.21
CA LEU A 88 -6.83 -4.78 2.16
C LEU A 88 -6.39 -5.39 3.49
N ASP A 89 -7.17 -6.35 4.01
CA ASP A 89 -6.83 -7.06 5.24
C ASP A 89 -5.48 -7.77 5.11
N LYS A 90 -5.27 -8.45 3.99
CA LYS A 90 -4.03 -9.16 3.74
C LYS A 90 -2.84 -8.22 3.70
N LEU A 91 -3.00 -7.09 3.02
CA LEU A 91 -1.95 -6.06 2.97
C LEU A 91 -1.62 -5.54 4.36
N ASN A 92 -2.63 -5.23 5.16
CA ASN A 92 -2.43 -4.73 6.53
C ASN A 92 -1.69 -5.75 7.39
N VAL A 93 -2.04 -7.03 7.29
CA VAL A 93 -1.37 -8.08 8.05
C VAL A 93 0.09 -8.19 7.62
N CYS A 94 0.35 -8.22 6.32
CA CYS A 94 1.71 -8.34 5.80
C CYS A 94 2.56 -7.12 6.16
N PHE A 95 2.01 -5.94 6.00
CA PHE A 95 2.69 -4.69 6.33
C PHE A 95 3.01 -4.62 7.83
N GLY A 96 2.01 -4.89 8.66
CA GLY A 96 2.16 -4.84 10.10
C GLY A 96 3.16 -5.86 10.63
N ALA A 97 3.19 -7.05 10.04
CA ALA A 97 4.14 -8.08 10.43
C ALA A 97 5.56 -7.75 9.99
N PHE A 98 5.73 -7.20 8.79
CA PHE A 98 7.05 -6.85 8.28
C PHE A 98 7.65 -5.65 9.01
N PHE A 99 6.84 -4.63 9.27
CA PHE A 99 7.31 -3.38 9.91
C PHE A 99 7.07 -3.37 11.42
N ASP A 100 6.97 -4.54 12.02
CA ASP A 100 6.79 -4.66 13.47
C ASP A 100 8.10 -4.32 14.21
N PRO A 101 8.11 -3.29 15.06
CA PRO A 101 9.31 -2.94 15.82
C PRO A 101 9.85 -4.06 16.69
N ALA A 102 8.98 -5.00 17.10
CA ALA A 102 9.40 -6.13 17.91
C ALA A 102 10.36 -7.07 17.19
N ARG A 103 10.46 -6.97 15.85
CA ARG A 103 11.39 -7.77 15.05
C ARG A 103 12.83 -7.27 15.12
N ILE A 104 13.02 -6.03 15.58
CA ILE A 104 14.37 -5.46 15.65
C ILE A 104 15.18 -6.26 16.65
N GLN A 105 16.34 -6.74 16.19
CA GLN A 105 17.24 -7.53 17.01
C GLN A 105 18.46 -6.71 17.41
N ALA A 106 19.13 -7.14 18.49
CA ALA A 106 20.37 -6.50 18.90
C ALA A 106 21.40 -6.60 17.78
N ARG A 107 22.17 -5.53 17.62
CA ARG A 107 23.24 -5.47 16.60
C ARG A 107 24.32 -6.51 16.92
N ARG A 108 24.71 -7.24 15.91
CA ARG A 108 25.77 -8.26 16.01
C ARG A 108 26.64 -8.22 14.77
N PRO A 109 27.35 -7.09 14.56
CA PRO A 109 28.22 -7.00 13.38
C PRO A 109 29.36 -8.01 13.51
N SER A 110 29.73 -8.60 12.38
CA SER A 110 30.78 -9.61 12.32
C SER A 110 32.16 -9.04 12.01
N CYS A 111 32.25 -7.73 11.83
CA CYS A 111 33.50 -7.06 11.49
C CYS A 111 33.64 -5.78 12.30
N GLY A 112 34.90 -5.32 12.43
CA GLY A 112 35.20 -4.08 13.10
C GLY A 112 35.25 -4.18 14.60
N PRO A 113 35.60 -3.11 15.29
CA PRO A 113 35.75 -3.10 16.76
C PRO A 113 34.47 -3.25 17.55
N GLN A 114 33.31 -2.96 16.93
CA GLN A 114 31.98 -3.13 17.52
C GLN A 114 31.74 -2.26 18.78
N ASN A 115 32.41 -1.14 18.87
CA ASN A 115 32.16 -0.14 19.91
C ASN A 115 31.04 0.78 19.42
N LEU A 116 29.81 0.26 19.44
CA LEU A 116 28.67 0.93 18.83
C LEU A 116 28.11 2.02 19.73
N ILE A 117 27.86 3.19 19.13
CA ILE A 117 27.22 4.32 19.82
C ILE A 117 25.74 4.31 19.44
N PRO A 118 24.81 4.28 20.40
CA PRO A 118 23.39 4.37 20.10
C PRO A 118 23.05 5.61 19.27
N ALA A 119 22.06 5.49 18.40
CA ALA A 119 21.68 6.58 17.50
C ALA A 119 21.29 7.85 18.25
N ALA A 120 20.69 7.72 19.44
CA ALA A 120 20.32 8.87 20.27
C ALA A 120 21.55 9.66 20.73
N ASP A 121 22.68 8.98 20.98
CA ASP A 121 23.91 9.63 21.40
C ASP A 121 24.66 10.25 20.22
N LEU A 122 24.48 9.71 19.01
CA LEU A 122 25.09 10.28 17.81
C LEU A 122 24.57 11.69 17.52
N ALA A 123 23.30 11.96 17.81
CA ALA A 123 22.72 13.28 17.61
C ALA A 123 23.42 14.35 18.44
N VAL A 124 23.91 13.98 19.62
CA VAL A 124 24.66 14.90 20.50
C VAL A 124 26.04 15.17 19.91
N LEU A 125 26.67 14.16 19.30
CA LEU A 125 28.03 14.33 18.76
C LEU A 125 28.04 15.15 17.46
N GLU A 126 26.93 15.26 16.76
CA GLU A 126 26.81 16.02 15.51
C GLU A 126 26.64 17.52 15.75
N GLU A 127 26.39 17.94 16.98
CA GLU A 127 26.30 19.33 17.35
C GLU A 127 27.70 19.85 17.70
#